data_fe71d14cb1846943f36afe0e81324092
#
_entry.id   fe71d14cb1846943f36afe0e81324092
#
_cell.length_a   1.000
_cell.length_b   1.000
_cell.length_c   1.000
_cell.angle_alpha   90.00
_cell.angle_beta   90.00
_cell.angle_gamma   90.00
#
_symmetry.space_group_name_H-M   'P 1'
#
loop_
_entity.id
_entity.type
_entity.pdbx_description
1 polymer ?
#
loop_
_entity_poly.entity_id
_entity_poly.type
_entity_poly.pdbx_seq_one_letter_code
_entity_poly.pdbx_strand_id
1 'polypeptide(L)'
;MFVRALILLLLSALPLKAEEVVLGMSRDTISITTSFDGSELLIFGAVKREAPIPDGDELDVIIAVAGPSEPLNLRRKERKFGIWVNTDAVEIDLAPSFYAINTTKPIGDVLSDIEDLRHKVTIPRAIRSVGAPMTVMDSQSFTEALIRIRTKNRLYQLNEGAVSFDEQTLFRTSIELPADLTEGDYTARIFLTRSGKVVSDFETDLNVQKVGLEKFLFDLSRHQPMIYGLMSLAIAIFAGWSASAAFQLLRRQ
;
A
#
# COMPACT_ATOMS: atom_id res chain seq x y z
N MET A 1 47.23 -20.46 25.09
CA MET A 1 47.24 -19.51 23.94
C MET A 1 46.11 -19.76 22.96
N PHE A 2 45.79 -20.98 22.58
CA PHE A 2 44.72 -21.29 21.61
C PHE A 2 43.31 -20.82 21.98
N VAL A 3 42.90 -20.94 23.23
CA VAL A 3 41.55 -20.50 23.68
C VAL A 3 41.36 -18.98 23.56
N ARG A 4 42.39 -18.18 23.83
CA ARG A 4 42.33 -16.71 23.66
C ARG A 4 42.28 -16.30 22.18
N ALA A 5 42.96 -17.03 21.28
CA ALA A 5 42.88 -16.79 19.84
C ALA A 5 41.51 -17.16 19.28
N LEU A 6 40.90 -18.24 19.79
CA LEU A 6 39.54 -18.67 19.37
C LEU A 6 38.45 -17.67 19.80
N ILE A 7 38.57 -17.11 21.01
CA ILE A 7 37.64 -16.08 21.52
C ILE A 7 37.79 -14.78 20.72
N LEU A 8 38.99 -14.37 20.35
CA LEU A 8 39.22 -13.21 19.47
C LEU A 8 38.64 -13.42 18.03
N LEU A 9 38.73 -14.63 17.51
CA LEU A 9 38.15 -14.98 16.20
C LEU A 9 36.61 -15.01 16.24
N LEU A 10 36.01 -15.44 17.35
CA LEU A 10 34.55 -15.44 17.52
C LEU A 10 34.00 -14.01 17.72
N LEU A 11 34.74 -13.09 18.32
CA LEU A 11 34.33 -11.68 18.48
C LEU A 11 34.36 -10.91 17.16
N SER A 12 35.15 -11.34 16.16
CA SER A 12 35.23 -10.70 14.84
C SER A 12 34.08 -11.10 13.89
N ALA A 13 33.21 -12.05 14.28
CA ALA A 13 32.11 -12.55 13.46
C ALA A 13 30.75 -11.92 13.74
N LEU A 14 30.67 -10.87 14.55
CA LEU A 14 29.42 -10.13 14.72
C LEU A 14 29.12 -9.33 13.44
N PRO A 15 27.94 -9.52 12.83
CA PRO A 15 27.54 -8.71 11.67
C PRO A 15 27.43 -7.25 12.15
N LEU A 16 28.38 -6.41 11.73
CA LEU A 16 28.20 -4.96 11.83
C LEU A 16 27.05 -4.58 10.89
N LYS A 17 25.91 -4.18 11.43
CA LYS A 17 24.92 -3.43 10.66
C LYS A 17 25.54 -2.06 10.38
N ALA A 18 26.06 -1.90 9.15
CA ALA A 18 26.80 -0.70 8.79
C ALA A 18 25.88 0.46 8.35
N GLU A 19 24.64 0.18 8.02
CA GLU A 19 23.69 1.15 7.45
C GLU A 19 22.29 0.93 8.03
N GLU A 20 21.66 2.01 8.47
CA GLU A 20 20.33 2.02 9.08
C GLU A 20 19.48 3.12 8.43
N VAL A 21 18.21 2.83 8.14
CA VAL A 21 17.26 3.81 7.58
C VAL A 21 16.64 4.62 8.71
N VAL A 22 16.70 5.95 8.59
CA VAL A 22 15.91 6.89 9.38
C VAL A 22 14.87 7.51 8.47
N LEU A 23 13.59 7.15 8.69
CA LEU A 23 12.48 7.54 7.83
C LEU A 23 11.73 8.75 8.37
N GLY A 24 11.27 9.61 7.45
CA GLY A 24 10.22 10.59 7.65
C GLY A 24 9.15 10.43 6.57
N MET A 25 7.90 10.63 6.94
CA MET A 25 6.77 10.71 6.01
C MET A 25 6.05 12.04 6.18
N SER A 26 5.48 12.56 5.09
CA SER A 26 4.70 13.80 5.15
C SER A 26 3.42 13.65 5.97
N ARG A 27 2.90 12.41 6.04
CA ARG A 27 1.69 12.05 6.79
C ARG A 27 1.81 10.61 7.26
N ASP A 28 1.38 10.37 8.47
CA ASP A 28 1.19 9.04 9.09
C ASP A 28 -0.26 8.55 8.97
N THR A 29 -1.18 9.47 8.62
CA THR A 29 -2.61 9.18 8.45
C THR A 29 -3.15 9.87 7.21
N ILE A 30 -3.85 9.12 6.37
CA ILE A 30 -4.53 9.63 5.19
C ILE A 30 -6.04 9.59 5.42
N SER A 31 -6.68 10.75 5.26
CA SER A 31 -8.11 10.91 5.43
C SER A 31 -8.82 10.93 4.07
N ILE A 32 -9.69 9.96 3.82
CA ILE A 32 -10.50 9.87 2.61
C ILE A 32 -11.89 10.47 2.91
N THR A 33 -12.26 11.53 2.18
CA THR A 33 -13.59 12.14 2.21
C THR A 33 -14.36 11.82 0.93
N THR A 34 -15.63 12.10 0.86
CA THR A 34 -16.45 11.97 -0.37
C THR A 34 -15.95 12.83 -1.54
N SER A 35 -15.18 13.87 -1.26
CA SER A 35 -14.54 14.74 -2.25
C SER A 35 -13.05 14.45 -2.44
N PHE A 36 -12.59 13.26 -2.05
CA PHE A 36 -11.19 12.87 -2.22
C PHE A 36 -10.92 12.45 -3.66
N ASP A 37 -10.19 13.28 -4.38
CA ASP A 37 -9.80 13.05 -5.79
C ASP A 37 -8.43 12.36 -5.94
N GLY A 38 -7.87 11.88 -4.83
CA GLY A 38 -6.51 11.35 -4.73
C GLY A 38 -5.60 12.30 -3.95
N SER A 39 -4.45 11.82 -3.56
CA SER A 39 -3.42 12.59 -2.88
C SER A 39 -2.03 12.07 -3.21
N GLU A 40 -1.04 12.83 -2.83
CA GLU A 40 0.36 12.49 -2.97
C GLU A 40 0.95 12.21 -1.58
N LEU A 41 1.59 11.06 -1.44
CA LEU A 41 2.33 10.66 -0.25
C LEU A 41 3.81 10.90 -0.49
N LEU A 42 4.38 11.89 0.19
CA LEU A 42 5.81 12.14 0.17
C LEU A 42 6.48 11.28 1.25
N ILE A 43 7.43 10.48 0.82
CA ILE A 43 8.30 9.65 1.67
C ILE A 43 9.72 10.15 1.50
N PHE A 44 10.39 10.44 2.60
CA PHE A 44 11.77 10.88 2.61
C PHE A 44 12.50 10.29 3.80
N GLY A 45 13.81 10.18 3.71
CA GLY A 45 14.61 9.64 4.79
C GLY A 45 16.08 9.82 4.58
N ALA A 46 16.83 9.36 5.57
CA ALA A 46 18.27 9.38 5.53
C ALA A 46 18.85 8.01 5.89
N VAL A 47 19.95 7.68 5.26
CA VAL A 47 20.77 6.51 5.60
C VAL A 47 21.76 6.92 6.68
N LYS A 48 21.54 6.44 7.90
CA LYS A 48 22.48 6.60 9.00
C LYS A 48 23.62 5.58 8.86
N ARG A 49 24.84 6.03 8.91
CA ARG A 49 26.03 5.19 8.81
C ARG A 49 26.91 5.40 10.03
N GLU A 50 27.48 4.31 10.52
CA GLU A 50 28.50 4.33 11.58
C GLU A 50 29.93 4.22 10.99
N ALA A 51 30.03 3.89 9.70
CA ALA A 51 31.28 3.77 8.94
C ALA A 51 31.27 4.66 7.69
N PRO A 52 32.44 5.04 7.15
CA PRO A 52 32.53 5.73 5.85
C PRO A 52 31.82 4.93 4.75
N ILE A 53 31.33 5.66 3.72
CA ILE A 53 30.74 5.03 2.53
C ILE A 53 31.77 4.05 1.95
N PRO A 54 31.43 2.75 1.78
CA PRO A 54 32.35 1.79 1.21
C PRO A 54 32.77 2.21 -0.21
N ASP A 55 34.04 2.08 -0.52
CA ASP A 55 34.51 2.23 -1.92
C ASP A 55 33.98 1.05 -2.74
N GLY A 56 33.14 1.32 -3.74
CA GLY A 56 32.58 0.27 -4.60
C GLY A 56 31.18 0.61 -5.12
N ASP A 57 30.32 -0.38 -5.16
CA ASP A 57 28.98 -0.26 -5.73
C ASP A 57 28.11 0.72 -4.96
N GLU A 58 27.44 1.59 -5.71
CA GLU A 58 26.51 2.57 -5.17
C GLU A 58 25.36 1.88 -4.43
N LEU A 59 24.88 2.56 -3.41
CA LEU A 59 23.67 2.17 -2.70
C LEU A 59 22.45 2.60 -3.53
N ASP A 60 21.48 1.72 -3.65
CA ASP A 60 20.19 1.99 -4.28
C ASP A 60 19.06 1.86 -3.26
N VAL A 61 17.94 2.52 -3.54
CA VAL A 61 16.78 2.55 -2.65
C VAL A 61 15.55 2.04 -3.39
N ILE A 62 14.82 1.15 -2.75
CA ILE A 62 13.51 0.67 -3.21
C ILE A 62 12.50 1.00 -2.10
N ILE A 63 11.40 1.64 -2.48
CA ILE A 63 10.31 1.97 -1.56
C ILE A 63 9.05 1.29 -2.09
N ALA A 64 8.47 0.40 -1.28
CA ALA A 64 7.24 -0.32 -1.60
C ALA A 64 6.15 0.04 -0.60
N VAL A 65 5.01 0.52 -1.07
CA VAL A 65 3.82 0.80 -0.25
C VAL A 65 2.73 -0.18 -0.61
N ALA A 66 2.28 -0.95 0.38
CA ALA A 66 1.25 -1.97 0.25
C ALA A 66 0.01 -1.57 1.06
N GLY A 67 -1.17 -1.62 0.46
CA GLY A 67 -2.44 -1.52 1.17
C GLY A 67 -2.88 -2.86 1.78
N PRO A 68 -3.98 -2.87 2.53
CA PRO A 68 -4.50 -4.08 3.14
C PRO A 68 -4.68 -5.19 2.10
N SER A 69 -4.28 -6.41 2.47
CA SER A 69 -4.36 -7.58 1.60
C SER A 69 -5.62 -8.39 1.88
N GLU A 70 -6.35 -8.73 0.83
CA GLU A 70 -7.61 -9.45 0.92
C GLU A 70 -7.65 -10.62 -0.06
N PRO A 71 -8.40 -11.70 0.26
CA PRO A 71 -8.66 -12.77 -0.69
C PRO A 71 -9.58 -12.29 -1.81
N LEU A 72 -9.30 -12.71 -3.04
CA LEU A 72 -10.06 -12.30 -4.23
C LEU A 72 -10.49 -13.52 -5.04
N ASN A 73 -11.74 -13.52 -5.50
CA ASN A 73 -12.23 -14.52 -6.43
C ASN A 73 -12.29 -13.93 -7.85
N LEU A 74 -11.36 -14.35 -8.71
CA LEU A 74 -11.27 -13.92 -10.10
C LEU A 74 -12.06 -14.85 -10.98
N ARG A 75 -12.88 -14.28 -11.88
CA ARG A 75 -13.72 -15.03 -12.81
C ARG A 75 -13.43 -14.65 -14.24
N ARG A 76 -13.22 -15.67 -15.09
CA ARG A 76 -13.10 -15.49 -16.55
C ARG A 76 -14.50 -15.43 -17.15
N LYS A 77 -14.72 -14.46 -18.03
CA LYS A 77 -15.94 -14.37 -18.82
C LYS A 77 -15.65 -14.82 -20.26
N GLU A 78 -16.51 -15.67 -20.79
CA GLU A 78 -16.51 -16.07 -22.20
C GLU A 78 -17.85 -15.80 -22.85
N ARG A 79 -17.82 -15.53 -24.15
CA ARG A 79 -19.04 -15.33 -24.92
C ARG A 79 -19.54 -16.68 -25.45
N LYS A 80 -20.65 -17.17 -24.89
CA LYS A 80 -21.33 -18.40 -25.34
C LYS A 80 -22.73 -18.06 -25.83
N PHE A 81 -23.05 -18.46 -27.04
CA PHE A 81 -24.36 -18.19 -27.67
C PHE A 81 -24.80 -16.71 -27.66
N GLY A 82 -23.82 -15.80 -27.80
CA GLY A 82 -24.09 -14.36 -27.83
C GLY A 82 -24.16 -13.66 -26.48
N ILE A 83 -24.13 -14.38 -25.35
CA ILE A 83 -24.13 -13.85 -23.99
C ILE A 83 -22.78 -14.08 -23.29
N TRP A 84 -22.42 -13.19 -22.36
CA TRP A 84 -21.24 -13.34 -21.53
C TRP A 84 -21.56 -14.20 -20.31
N VAL A 85 -20.86 -15.32 -20.14
CA VAL A 85 -21.00 -16.24 -19.00
C VAL A 85 -19.67 -16.39 -18.26
N ASN A 86 -19.72 -16.59 -16.95
CA ASN A 86 -18.54 -16.94 -16.17
C ASN A 86 -18.23 -18.43 -16.41
N THR A 87 -17.01 -18.74 -16.85
CA THR A 87 -16.59 -20.13 -17.15
C THR A 87 -15.66 -20.66 -16.07
N ASP A 88 -14.63 -19.92 -15.73
CA ASP A 88 -13.61 -20.35 -14.77
C ASP A 88 -13.53 -19.36 -13.61
N ALA A 89 -13.15 -19.86 -12.45
CA ALA A 89 -12.88 -19.07 -11.26
C ALA A 89 -11.59 -19.54 -10.58
N VAL A 90 -10.76 -18.59 -10.18
CA VAL A 90 -9.54 -18.82 -9.40
C VAL A 90 -9.58 -17.94 -8.17
N GLU A 91 -9.36 -18.52 -7.02
CA GLU A 91 -9.18 -17.80 -5.76
C GLU A 91 -7.71 -17.37 -5.62
N ILE A 92 -7.51 -16.09 -5.39
CA ILE A 92 -6.23 -15.49 -4.98
C ILE A 92 -6.29 -15.37 -3.47
N ASP A 93 -5.41 -16.07 -2.76
CA ASP A 93 -5.43 -16.12 -1.28
C ASP A 93 -5.25 -14.76 -0.65
N LEU A 94 -4.28 -13.97 -1.16
CA LEU A 94 -4.00 -12.61 -0.68
C LEU A 94 -3.48 -11.77 -1.84
N ALA A 95 -4.10 -10.59 -2.04
CA ALA A 95 -3.61 -9.57 -2.95
C ALA A 95 -3.76 -8.20 -2.28
N PRO A 96 -2.69 -7.37 -2.24
CA PRO A 96 -2.78 -6.04 -1.66
C PRO A 96 -3.80 -5.20 -2.44
N SER A 97 -4.64 -4.44 -1.75
CA SER A 97 -5.65 -3.56 -2.36
C SER A 97 -5.00 -2.46 -3.20
N PHE A 98 -3.84 -1.98 -2.76
CA PHE A 98 -2.96 -1.02 -3.41
C PHE A 98 -1.52 -1.50 -3.31
N TYR A 99 -0.71 -1.27 -4.34
CA TYR A 99 0.72 -1.58 -4.31
C TYR A 99 1.52 -0.65 -5.21
N ALA A 100 2.42 0.12 -4.63
CA ALA A 100 3.29 1.02 -5.38
C ALA A 100 4.75 0.74 -5.05
N ILE A 101 5.59 0.67 -6.09
CA ILE A 101 7.03 0.48 -5.96
C ILE A 101 7.72 1.65 -6.65
N ASN A 102 8.55 2.37 -5.91
CA ASN A 102 9.41 3.42 -6.43
C ASN A 102 10.87 3.01 -6.25
N THR A 103 11.70 3.17 -7.25
CA THR A 103 13.11 2.77 -7.25
C THR A 103 14.02 3.90 -7.69
N THR A 104 15.32 3.82 -7.34
CA THR A 104 16.36 4.75 -7.84
C THR A 104 16.73 4.48 -9.28
N LYS A 105 16.77 3.21 -9.71
CA LYS A 105 17.12 2.71 -11.05
C LYS A 105 16.12 1.63 -11.47
N PRO A 106 16.16 1.09 -12.70
CA PRO A 106 15.32 -0.03 -13.11
C PRO A 106 15.36 -1.18 -12.10
N ILE A 107 14.21 -1.79 -11.81
CA ILE A 107 14.07 -2.79 -10.73
C ILE A 107 15.04 -3.97 -10.88
N GLY A 108 15.31 -4.41 -12.12
CA GLY A 108 16.25 -5.49 -12.41
C GLY A 108 17.71 -5.17 -12.09
N ASP A 109 18.08 -3.88 -12.04
CA ASP A 109 19.43 -3.43 -11.71
C ASP A 109 19.65 -3.32 -10.20
N VAL A 110 18.57 -3.00 -9.46
CA VAL A 110 18.63 -2.73 -8.02
C VAL A 110 18.25 -3.92 -7.15
N LEU A 111 17.61 -4.95 -7.71
CA LEU A 111 17.12 -6.12 -6.96
C LEU A 111 17.36 -7.42 -7.75
N SER A 112 18.06 -8.36 -7.16
CA SER A 112 18.21 -9.69 -7.75
C SER A 112 16.95 -10.54 -7.54
N ASP A 113 16.72 -11.54 -8.42
CA ASP A 113 15.56 -12.45 -8.33
C ASP A 113 15.51 -13.21 -7.00
N ILE A 114 16.68 -13.52 -6.41
CA ILE A 114 16.79 -14.22 -5.13
C ILE A 114 16.29 -13.33 -3.98
N GLU A 115 16.69 -12.07 -3.99
CA GLU A 115 16.24 -11.11 -2.96
C GLU A 115 14.76 -10.75 -3.15
N ASP A 116 14.30 -10.64 -4.40
CA ASP A 116 12.87 -10.47 -4.69
C ASP A 116 12.03 -11.64 -4.19
N LEU A 117 12.52 -12.87 -4.36
CA LEU A 117 11.85 -14.07 -3.84
C LEU A 117 11.79 -14.06 -2.30
N ARG A 118 12.86 -13.58 -1.65
CA ARG A 118 12.99 -13.52 -0.18
C ARG A 118 12.09 -12.43 0.42
N HIS A 119 12.15 -11.22 -0.14
CA HIS A 119 11.48 -10.04 0.41
C HIS A 119 10.13 -9.74 -0.24
N LYS A 120 9.77 -10.43 -1.35
CA LYS A 120 8.50 -10.27 -2.09
C LYS A 120 8.24 -8.81 -2.45
N VAL A 121 9.18 -8.19 -3.11
CA VAL A 121 9.16 -6.77 -3.44
C VAL A 121 8.35 -6.49 -4.69
N THR A 122 8.54 -7.27 -5.76
CA THR A 122 7.83 -7.04 -7.02
C THR A 122 6.33 -7.35 -6.91
N ILE A 123 5.52 -6.68 -7.73
CA ILE A 123 4.05 -6.84 -7.75
C ILE A 123 3.63 -8.32 -7.88
N PRO A 124 4.21 -9.15 -8.79
CA PRO A 124 3.85 -10.55 -8.88
C PRO A 124 4.17 -11.36 -7.61
N ARG A 125 5.22 -10.98 -6.88
CA ARG A 125 5.63 -11.66 -5.64
C ARG A 125 4.81 -11.22 -4.42
N ALA A 126 4.28 -10.00 -4.45
CA ALA A 126 3.39 -9.50 -3.40
C ALA A 126 2.01 -10.19 -3.41
N ILE A 127 1.62 -10.78 -4.54
CA ILE A 127 0.37 -11.54 -4.68
C ILE A 127 0.62 -13.00 -4.30
N ARG A 128 -0.18 -13.52 -3.35
CA ARG A 128 -0.15 -14.93 -2.97
C ARG A 128 -1.33 -15.67 -3.62
N SER A 129 -1.01 -16.63 -4.49
CA SER A 129 -1.98 -17.52 -5.10
C SER A 129 -1.47 -18.96 -4.98
N VAL A 130 -2.01 -19.74 -4.04
CA VAL A 130 -1.48 -21.08 -3.70
C VAL A 130 -2.36 -22.20 -4.24
N GLY A 131 -3.62 -21.94 -4.56
CA GLY A 131 -4.59 -22.99 -4.87
C GLY A 131 -5.44 -22.71 -6.11
N ALA A 132 -4.92 -22.97 -7.31
CA ALA A 132 -5.81 -23.07 -8.46
C ALA A 132 -6.51 -24.44 -8.46
N PRO A 133 -7.84 -24.49 -8.74
CA PRO A 133 -8.52 -25.76 -8.98
C PRO A 133 -7.81 -26.55 -10.08
N MET A 134 -7.69 -27.88 -9.93
CA MET A 134 -7.07 -28.73 -10.95
C MET A 134 -7.72 -28.63 -12.35
N THR A 135 -8.93 -28.08 -12.41
CA THR A 135 -9.66 -27.82 -13.65
C THR A 135 -9.16 -26.60 -14.41
N VAL A 136 -8.39 -25.71 -13.75
CA VAL A 136 -7.85 -24.48 -14.37
C VAL A 136 -6.35 -24.66 -14.59
N MET A 137 -5.98 -25.06 -15.83
CA MET A 137 -4.57 -25.28 -16.20
C MET A 137 -3.77 -23.99 -16.37
N ASP A 138 -4.45 -22.83 -16.41
CA ASP A 138 -3.88 -21.52 -16.74
C ASP A 138 -4.15 -20.50 -15.61
N SER A 139 -3.80 -20.88 -14.37
CA SER A 139 -4.00 -20.01 -13.21
C SER A 139 -3.14 -18.75 -13.23
N GLN A 140 -1.99 -18.80 -13.88
CA GLN A 140 -1.09 -17.66 -14.01
C GLN A 140 -1.75 -16.50 -14.77
N SER A 141 -2.53 -16.79 -15.81
CA SER A 141 -3.23 -15.76 -16.60
C SER A 141 -4.24 -14.96 -15.77
N PHE A 142 -4.79 -15.53 -14.70
CA PHE A 142 -5.68 -14.82 -13.78
C PHE A 142 -4.89 -13.80 -12.93
N THR A 143 -3.72 -14.19 -12.43
CA THR A 143 -2.84 -13.26 -11.70
C THR A 143 -2.37 -12.11 -12.61
N GLU A 144 -1.97 -12.41 -13.85
CA GLU A 144 -1.60 -11.41 -14.84
C GLU A 144 -2.76 -10.47 -15.19
N ALA A 145 -3.98 -11.01 -15.29
CA ALA A 145 -5.19 -10.22 -15.52
C ALA A 145 -5.49 -9.29 -14.33
N LEU A 146 -5.32 -9.77 -13.09
CA LEU A 146 -5.46 -8.94 -11.88
C LEU A 146 -4.46 -7.78 -11.91
N ILE A 147 -3.19 -8.07 -12.14
CA ILE A 147 -2.12 -7.05 -12.21
C ILE A 147 -2.48 -6.01 -13.27
N ARG A 148 -2.82 -6.45 -14.48
CA ARG A 148 -3.20 -5.56 -15.59
C ARG A 148 -4.39 -4.65 -15.25
N ILE A 149 -5.44 -5.18 -14.60
CA ILE A 149 -6.63 -4.42 -14.23
C ILE A 149 -6.27 -3.39 -13.16
N ARG A 150 -5.54 -3.80 -12.12
CA ARG A 150 -5.14 -2.89 -11.03
C ARG A 150 -4.15 -1.83 -11.49
N THR A 151 -3.23 -2.17 -12.39
CA THR A 151 -2.32 -1.18 -13.02
C THR A 151 -3.09 -0.16 -13.85
N LYS A 152 -4.09 -0.61 -14.64
CA LYS A 152 -4.95 0.31 -15.39
C LYS A 152 -5.70 1.30 -14.48
N ASN A 153 -6.08 0.86 -13.28
CA ASN A 153 -6.78 1.67 -12.29
C ASN A 153 -5.81 2.45 -11.37
N ARG A 154 -4.51 2.44 -11.64
CA ARG A 154 -3.46 3.06 -10.81
C ARG A 154 -3.38 2.52 -9.38
N LEU A 155 -3.97 1.37 -9.12
CA LEU A 155 -3.87 0.69 -7.82
C LEU A 155 -2.54 -0.08 -7.71
N TYR A 156 -1.95 -0.52 -8.84
CA TYR A 156 -0.63 -1.11 -8.89
C TYR A 156 0.28 -0.24 -9.75
N GLN A 157 1.42 0.18 -9.17
CA GLN A 157 2.34 1.13 -9.79
C GLN A 157 3.77 0.61 -9.65
N LEU A 158 4.55 0.73 -10.73
CA LEU A 158 5.99 0.55 -10.74
C LEU A 158 6.60 1.80 -11.35
N ASN A 159 7.26 2.59 -10.53
CA ASN A 159 7.82 3.90 -10.87
C ASN A 159 9.35 3.82 -10.77
N GLU A 160 9.97 3.36 -11.83
CA GLU A 160 11.42 3.23 -11.90
C GLU A 160 12.09 4.61 -12.04
N GLY A 161 13.17 4.84 -11.29
CA GLY A 161 13.85 6.12 -11.25
C GLY A 161 13.10 7.23 -10.52
N ALA A 162 12.01 6.91 -9.80
CA ALA A 162 11.19 7.89 -9.08
C ALA A 162 11.72 8.23 -7.68
N VAL A 163 12.74 7.54 -7.20
CA VAL A 163 13.43 7.87 -5.95
C VAL A 163 14.63 8.75 -6.26
N SER A 164 14.64 10.00 -5.79
CA SER A 164 15.83 10.84 -5.76
C SER A 164 16.70 10.42 -4.59
N PHE A 165 17.97 10.16 -4.81
CA PHE A 165 18.91 9.75 -3.79
C PHE A 165 20.17 10.62 -3.86
N ASP A 166 20.26 11.59 -2.94
CA ASP A 166 21.29 12.61 -2.93
C ASP A 166 22.46 12.19 -2.02
N GLU A 167 23.70 12.25 -2.58
CA GLU A 167 24.96 11.95 -1.89
C GLU A 167 24.92 10.59 -1.14
N GLN A 168 24.23 9.61 -1.66
CA GLN A 168 24.01 8.31 -1.03
C GLN A 168 23.51 8.38 0.43
N THR A 169 22.89 9.48 0.80
CA THR A 169 22.49 9.74 2.19
C THR A 169 21.01 10.09 2.32
N LEU A 170 20.52 11.02 1.50
CA LEU A 170 19.13 11.47 1.58
C LEU A 170 18.32 10.92 0.42
N PHE A 171 17.22 10.26 0.72
CA PHE A 171 16.28 9.82 -0.31
C PHE A 171 14.93 10.51 -0.14
N ARG A 172 14.26 10.71 -1.26
CA ARG A 172 12.89 11.22 -1.32
C ARG A 172 12.16 10.66 -2.53
N THR A 173 10.89 10.41 -2.35
CA THR A 173 10.00 10.00 -3.43
C THR A 173 8.58 10.45 -3.13
N SER A 174 7.76 10.46 -4.17
CA SER A 174 6.35 10.77 -4.09
C SER A 174 5.56 9.64 -4.74
N ILE A 175 4.49 9.20 -4.07
CA ILE A 175 3.59 8.15 -4.52
C ILE A 175 2.21 8.74 -4.71
N GLU A 176 1.65 8.61 -5.92
CA GLU A 176 0.28 9.00 -6.19
C GLU A 176 -0.69 7.98 -5.59
N LEU A 177 -1.59 8.47 -4.75
CA LEU A 177 -2.67 7.68 -4.15
C LEU A 177 -3.97 7.99 -4.90
N PRO A 178 -4.55 7.01 -5.61
CA PRO A 178 -5.79 7.22 -6.36
C PRO A 178 -6.99 7.46 -5.43
N ALA A 179 -8.09 7.98 -5.98
CA ALA A 179 -9.31 8.24 -5.23
C ALA A 179 -9.98 6.96 -4.68
N ASP A 180 -9.76 5.82 -5.34
CA ASP A 180 -10.39 4.52 -5.02
C ASP A 180 -9.50 3.66 -4.09
N LEU A 181 -9.06 4.25 -2.98
CA LEU A 181 -8.30 3.53 -1.97
C LEU A 181 -9.21 2.75 -1.02
N THR A 182 -8.76 1.56 -0.64
CA THR A 182 -9.38 0.78 0.43
C THR A 182 -8.93 1.32 1.78
N GLU A 183 -9.86 1.52 2.71
CA GLU A 183 -9.56 1.90 4.10
C GLU A 183 -8.85 0.74 4.82
N GLY A 184 -7.88 1.07 5.66
CA GLY A 184 -7.12 0.10 6.47
C GLY A 184 -5.67 0.51 6.70
N ASP A 185 -4.92 -0.43 7.24
CA ASP A 185 -3.50 -0.23 7.53
C ASP A 185 -2.68 -0.53 6.28
N TYR A 186 -1.88 0.45 5.88
CA TYR A 186 -0.92 0.37 4.79
C TYR A 186 0.46 0.21 5.38
N THR A 187 1.32 -0.51 4.71
CA THR A 187 2.69 -0.73 5.12
C THR A 187 3.65 -0.15 4.10
N ALA A 188 4.52 0.75 4.53
CA ALA A 188 5.62 1.26 3.72
C ALA A 188 6.90 0.50 4.08
N ARG A 189 7.50 -0.18 3.11
CA ARG A 189 8.76 -0.91 3.25
C ARG A 189 9.85 -0.22 2.42
N ILE A 190 10.96 0.05 3.05
CA ILE A 190 12.12 0.67 2.42
C ILE A 190 13.25 -0.34 2.43
N PHE A 191 13.82 -0.61 1.26
CA PHE A 191 14.97 -1.49 1.11
C PHE A 191 16.16 -0.70 0.61
N LEU A 192 17.27 -0.81 1.32
CA LEU A 192 18.56 -0.39 0.81
C LEU A 192 19.21 -1.58 0.12
N THR A 193 19.62 -1.40 -1.12
CA THR A 193 20.24 -2.46 -1.90
C THR A 193 21.62 -2.05 -2.40
N ARG A 194 22.50 -3.03 -2.56
CA ARG A 194 23.83 -2.85 -3.16
C ARG A 194 24.11 -4.05 -4.06
N SER A 195 24.44 -3.79 -5.33
CA SER A 195 24.64 -4.83 -6.33
C SER A 195 23.50 -5.87 -6.36
N GLY A 196 22.24 -5.40 -6.26
CA GLY A 196 21.06 -6.24 -6.28
C GLY A 196 20.78 -7.06 -5.00
N LYS A 197 21.53 -6.84 -3.90
CA LYS A 197 21.33 -7.49 -2.59
C LYS A 197 20.77 -6.51 -1.59
N VAL A 198 19.78 -6.93 -0.82
CA VAL A 198 19.24 -6.14 0.28
C VAL A 198 20.25 -6.11 1.43
N VAL A 199 20.72 -4.93 1.79
CA VAL A 199 21.67 -4.70 2.89
C VAL A 199 20.98 -4.22 4.16
N SER A 200 19.84 -3.54 4.03
CA SER A 200 18.99 -3.12 5.14
C SER A 200 17.55 -3.00 4.69
N ASP A 201 16.62 -3.31 5.55
CA ASP A 201 15.19 -3.14 5.36
C ASP A 201 14.57 -2.40 6.55
N PHE A 202 13.58 -1.57 6.25
CA PHE A 202 12.82 -0.83 7.25
C PHE A 202 11.34 -0.88 6.88
N GLU A 203 10.47 -1.04 7.88
CA GLU A 203 9.03 -1.13 7.71
C GLU A 203 8.33 -0.16 8.66
N THR A 204 7.30 0.52 8.17
CA THR A 204 6.46 1.40 8.96
C THR A 204 5.02 1.38 8.47
N ASP A 205 4.09 1.58 9.39
CA ASP A 205 2.67 1.58 9.09
C ASP A 205 2.15 2.98 8.81
N LEU A 206 1.17 3.05 7.91
CA LEU A 206 0.45 4.24 7.51
C LEU A 206 -1.05 3.92 7.57
N ASN A 207 -1.83 4.68 8.32
CA ASN A 207 -3.25 4.43 8.45
C ASN A 207 -4.07 5.24 7.44
N VAL A 208 -4.92 4.55 6.66
CA VAL A 208 -5.84 5.15 5.69
C VAL A 208 -7.27 4.98 6.19
N GLN A 209 -7.94 6.07 6.49
CA GLN A 209 -9.29 6.08 7.08
C GLN A 209 -10.25 6.91 6.26
N LYS A 210 -11.46 6.39 6.07
CA LYS A 210 -12.57 7.21 5.61
C LYS A 210 -12.99 8.15 6.74
N VAL A 211 -13.09 9.43 6.42
CA VAL A 211 -13.52 10.46 7.36
C VAL A 211 -14.63 11.30 6.71
N GLY A 212 -15.54 11.82 7.52
CA GLY A 212 -16.62 12.67 7.03
C GLY A 212 -17.94 12.42 7.77
N LEU A 213 -18.92 13.21 7.40
CA LEU A 213 -20.25 13.13 7.99
C LEU A 213 -20.93 11.78 7.69
N GLU A 214 -20.67 11.22 6.51
CA GLU A 214 -21.19 9.92 6.09
C GLU A 214 -20.70 8.77 6.99
N LYS A 215 -19.40 8.75 7.34
CA LYS A 215 -18.86 7.76 8.27
C LYS A 215 -19.45 7.94 9.66
N PHE A 216 -19.53 9.19 10.15
CA PHE A 216 -20.15 9.48 11.44
C PHE A 216 -21.59 8.99 11.50
N LEU A 217 -22.41 9.28 10.46
CA LEU A 217 -23.81 8.85 10.40
C LEU A 217 -23.92 7.32 10.27
N PHE A 218 -23.05 6.70 9.48
CA PHE A 218 -23.00 5.24 9.32
C PHE A 218 -22.65 4.56 10.66
N ASP A 219 -21.57 4.99 11.31
CA ASP A 219 -21.12 4.45 12.59
C ASP A 219 -22.18 4.66 13.68
N LEU A 220 -22.82 5.85 13.72
CA LEU A 220 -23.90 6.14 14.66
C LEU A 220 -25.12 5.24 14.42
N SER A 221 -25.47 4.98 13.16
CA SER A 221 -26.59 4.10 12.81
C SER A 221 -26.34 2.63 13.19
N ARG A 222 -25.08 2.19 13.16
CA ARG A 222 -24.70 0.80 13.44
C ARG A 222 -24.44 0.55 14.93
N HIS A 223 -23.70 1.45 15.57
CA HIS A 223 -23.25 1.26 16.94
C HIS A 223 -24.23 1.84 17.97
N GLN A 224 -25.00 2.87 17.60
CA GLN A 224 -25.96 3.53 18.48
C GLN A 224 -27.28 3.86 17.75
N PRO A 225 -28.03 2.84 17.32
CA PRO A 225 -29.23 3.02 16.49
C PRO A 225 -30.33 3.86 17.16
N MET A 226 -30.44 3.83 18.49
CA MET A 226 -31.42 4.65 19.24
C MET A 226 -31.06 6.14 19.13
N ILE A 227 -29.81 6.51 19.28
CA ILE A 227 -29.36 7.91 19.15
C ILE A 227 -29.55 8.40 17.72
N TYR A 228 -29.21 7.57 16.72
CA TYR A 228 -29.45 7.88 15.31
C TYR A 228 -30.94 8.13 15.03
N GLY A 229 -31.83 7.25 15.53
CA GLY A 229 -33.28 7.39 15.39
C GLY A 229 -33.83 8.65 16.03
N LEU A 230 -33.42 8.96 17.28
CA LEU A 230 -33.83 10.19 17.97
C LEU A 230 -33.33 11.44 17.25
N MET A 231 -32.09 11.44 16.78
CA MET A 231 -31.51 12.55 16.00
C MET A 231 -32.28 12.75 14.69
N SER A 232 -32.58 11.68 13.95
CA SER A 232 -33.36 11.75 12.71
C SER A 232 -34.76 12.31 12.95
N LEU A 233 -35.42 11.91 14.02
CA LEU A 233 -36.73 12.40 14.42
C LEU A 233 -36.68 13.90 14.78
N ALA A 234 -35.67 14.31 15.55
CA ALA A 234 -35.48 15.72 15.91
C ALA A 234 -35.25 16.60 14.67
N ILE A 235 -34.42 16.14 13.71
CA ILE A 235 -34.20 16.84 12.44
C ILE A 235 -35.49 16.94 11.63
N ALA A 236 -36.29 15.85 11.54
CA ALA A 236 -37.54 15.85 10.81
C ALA A 236 -38.59 16.87 11.43
N ILE A 237 -38.70 16.86 12.75
CA ILE A 237 -39.57 17.81 13.46
C ILE A 237 -39.11 19.26 13.22
N PHE A 238 -37.81 19.54 13.35
CA PHE A 238 -37.25 20.86 13.13
C PHE A 238 -37.44 21.33 11.68
N ALA A 239 -37.16 20.43 10.70
CA ALA A 239 -37.38 20.77 9.29
C ALA A 239 -38.85 21.03 8.95
N GLY A 240 -39.78 20.23 9.50
CA GLY A 240 -41.22 20.45 9.32
C GLY A 240 -41.70 21.77 9.95
N TRP A 241 -41.24 22.08 11.18
CA TRP A 241 -41.56 23.33 11.83
C TRP A 241 -40.97 24.54 11.08
N SER A 242 -39.71 24.49 10.68
CA SER A 242 -39.07 25.61 9.96
C SER A 242 -39.71 25.83 8.57
N ALA A 243 -40.06 24.77 7.85
CA ALA A 243 -40.79 24.87 6.59
C ALA A 243 -42.17 25.55 6.79
N SER A 244 -42.91 25.12 7.82
CA SER A 244 -44.21 25.71 8.16
C SER A 244 -44.08 27.20 8.50
N ALA A 245 -43.07 27.57 9.31
CA ALA A 245 -42.81 28.98 9.67
C ALA A 245 -42.44 29.84 8.44
N ALA A 246 -41.59 29.30 7.54
CA ALA A 246 -41.21 29.97 6.30
C ALA A 246 -42.41 30.21 5.38
N PHE A 247 -43.29 29.22 5.19
CA PHE A 247 -44.52 29.35 4.41
C PHE A 247 -45.49 30.38 5.02
N GLN A 248 -45.59 30.45 6.35
CA GLN A 248 -46.45 31.47 7.02
C GLN A 248 -45.91 32.88 6.79
N LEU A 249 -44.60 33.08 6.82
CA LEU A 249 -43.99 34.38 6.55
C LEU A 249 -44.20 34.83 5.07
N LEU A 250 -44.03 33.91 4.11
CA LEU A 250 -44.27 34.18 2.69
C LEU A 250 -45.74 34.48 2.38
N ARG A 251 -46.68 33.90 3.10
CA ARG A 251 -48.13 34.11 2.91
C ARG A 251 -48.64 35.40 3.53
N ARG A 252 -47.87 36.05 4.41
CA ARG A 252 -48.23 37.33 5.06
C ARG A 252 -47.75 38.55 4.26
N GLN A 253 -47.01 38.38 3.19
CA GLN A 253 -46.69 39.40 2.19
C GLN A 253 -47.70 39.34 1.02
#